data_f799b231437709a85fc168a0692af1d5
#
_entry.id   f799b231437709a85fc168a0692af1d5
#
_cell.length_a   1.000
_cell.length_b   1.000
_cell.length_c   1.000
_cell.angle_alpha   90.00
_cell.angle_beta   90.00
_cell.angle_gamma   90.00
#
_symmetry.space_group_name_H-M   'P 1'
#
loop_
_entity.id
_entity.type
_entity.pdbx_description
1 polymer ?
#
loop_
_entity_poly.entity_id
_entity_poly.type
_entity_poly.pdbx_seq_one_letter_code
_entity_poly.pdbx_strand_id
1 'polypeptide(L)'
;IPIRHLGTEKAHELYKKLENYLEENNVDLMFETIVEDLIIEDGEIKGVKTTPSNNNSSEKSKDIEEIYGDKVVIAIGRKGANWLVDMCEKHKIQTKAGVVDIGVRYELPDKVMEKVNKYMYEGKFIGRPGPFKDKVRTFCQNPSGFVSAEVYDNNLSLVNGHSYKDRKSTNTNLAILVSHHFTYPFDKPIEYGENVAQNLNRL
;
A
#
# COMPACT_ATOMS: atom_id res chain seq x y z
N ILE A 1 -19.49 -4.97 -11.05
CA ILE A 1 -18.94 -6.35 -10.97
C ILE A 1 -19.04 -6.75 -9.51
N PRO A 2 -19.69 -7.90 -9.19
CA PRO A 2 -19.73 -8.39 -7.81
C PRO A 2 -18.32 -8.72 -7.34
N ILE A 3 -17.88 -8.08 -6.25
CA ILE A 3 -16.60 -8.36 -5.61
C ILE A 3 -16.85 -9.36 -4.50
N ARG A 4 -16.06 -10.42 -4.45
CA ARG A 4 -16.02 -11.38 -3.34
C ARG A 4 -14.66 -11.32 -2.67
N HIS A 5 -14.66 -11.28 -1.35
CA HIS A 5 -13.42 -11.33 -0.58
C HIS A 5 -13.03 -12.79 -0.34
N LEU A 6 -11.76 -13.11 -0.61
CA LEU A 6 -11.24 -14.48 -0.45
C LEU A 6 -11.10 -14.88 1.03
N GLY A 7 -10.86 -13.91 1.89
CA GLY A 7 -10.40 -14.09 3.26
C GLY A 7 -8.90 -13.84 3.38
N THR A 8 -8.49 -13.14 4.44
CA THR A 8 -7.08 -12.77 4.65
C THR A 8 -6.19 -14.00 4.77
N GLU A 9 -6.68 -15.06 5.44
CA GLU A 9 -5.97 -16.32 5.65
C GLU A 9 -5.73 -17.11 4.37
N LYS A 10 -6.53 -16.88 3.33
CA LYS A 10 -6.41 -17.58 2.04
C LYS A 10 -5.42 -16.91 1.07
N ALA A 11 -5.04 -15.69 1.35
CA ALA A 11 -4.11 -14.96 0.49
C ALA A 11 -2.76 -15.69 0.35
N HIS A 12 -2.24 -16.29 1.43
CA HIS A 12 -1.00 -17.04 1.41
C HIS A 12 -1.05 -18.22 0.43
N GLU A 13 -2.12 -19.01 0.47
CA GLU A 13 -2.29 -20.15 -0.44
C GLU A 13 -2.35 -19.71 -1.91
N LEU A 14 -3.01 -18.56 -2.16
CA LEU A 14 -3.11 -18.01 -3.51
C LEU A 14 -1.76 -17.50 -4.03
N TYR A 15 -1.02 -16.77 -3.20
CA TYR A 15 0.29 -16.27 -3.57
C TYR A 15 1.29 -17.39 -3.82
N LYS A 16 1.26 -18.47 -3.01
CA LYS A 16 2.12 -19.64 -3.25
C LYS A 16 1.82 -20.34 -4.58
N LYS A 17 0.54 -20.41 -4.97
CA LYS A 17 0.18 -20.93 -6.29
C LYS A 17 0.65 -20.03 -7.43
N LEU A 18 0.58 -18.72 -7.24
CA LEU A 18 1.07 -17.75 -8.22
C LEU A 18 2.59 -17.84 -8.37
N GLU A 19 3.33 -17.93 -7.26
CA GLU A 19 4.77 -18.12 -7.23
C GLU A 19 5.16 -19.36 -8.04
N ASN A 20 4.58 -20.52 -7.71
CA ASN A 20 4.83 -21.76 -8.46
C ASN A 20 4.53 -21.63 -9.96
N TYR A 21 3.41 -20.98 -10.30
CA TYR A 21 3.04 -20.74 -11.69
C TYR A 21 4.07 -19.86 -12.43
N LEU A 22 4.60 -18.85 -11.79
CA LEU A 22 5.63 -17.99 -12.38
C LEU A 22 6.92 -18.77 -12.62
N GLU A 23 7.38 -19.55 -11.64
CA GLU A 23 8.56 -20.42 -11.77
C GLU A 23 8.41 -21.46 -12.89
N GLU A 24 7.24 -22.14 -12.98
CA GLU A 24 6.92 -23.10 -14.03
C GLU A 24 6.90 -22.47 -15.44
N ASN A 25 6.70 -21.14 -15.51
CA ASN A 25 6.72 -20.39 -16.78
C ASN A 25 8.02 -19.60 -17.01
N ASN A 26 9.10 -20.03 -16.38
CA ASN A 26 10.45 -19.47 -16.53
C ASN A 26 10.55 -17.98 -16.17
N VAL A 27 9.86 -17.56 -15.12
CA VAL A 27 10.03 -16.23 -14.52
C VAL A 27 11.00 -16.37 -13.36
N ASP A 28 12.12 -15.66 -13.42
CA ASP A 28 13.10 -15.61 -12.34
C ASP A 28 12.57 -14.77 -11.17
N LEU A 29 12.43 -15.38 -10.00
CA LEU A 29 12.01 -14.72 -8.77
C LEU A 29 13.24 -14.50 -7.87
N MET A 30 13.67 -13.26 -7.75
CA MET A 30 14.85 -12.87 -6.97
C MET A 30 14.42 -12.38 -5.58
N PHE A 31 14.30 -13.31 -4.63
CA PHE A 31 14.06 -13.00 -3.22
C PHE A 31 15.31 -12.44 -2.55
N GLU A 32 15.14 -11.77 -1.41
CA GLU A 32 16.24 -11.18 -0.63
C GLU A 32 17.19 -10.29 -1.45
N THR A 33 16.62 -9.61 -2.46
CA THR A 33 17.32 -8.74 -3.40
C THR A 33 16.74 -7.34 -3.31
N ILE A 34 17.61 -6.36 -3.12
CA ILE A 34 17.24 -4.94 -3.04
C ILE A 34 17.62 -4.26 -4.35
N VAL A 35 16.69 -3.51 -4.93
CA VAL A 35 16.98 -2.61 -6.04
C VAL A 35 17.52 -1.30 -5.47
N GLU A 36 18.77 -1.02 -5.73
CA GLU A 36 19.48 0.18 -5.26
C GLU A 36 19.30 1.38 -6.21
N ASP A 37 19.28 1.12 -7.52
CA ASP A 37 19.25 2.17 -8.53
C ASP A 37 18.66 1.70 -9.86
N LEU A 38 18.36 2.67 -10.73
CA LEU A 38 17.97 2.45 -12.11
C LEU A 38 19.19 2.60 -13.04
N ILE A 39 19.25 1.77 -14.08
CA ILE A 39 20.19 1.94 -15.18
C ILE A 39 19.48 2.73 -16.26
N ILE A 40 19.96 3.96 -16.52
CA ILE A 40 19.37 4.86 -17.51
C ILE A 40 20.45 5.19 -18.55
N GLU A 41 20.17 4.89 -19.82
CA GLU A 41 21.01 5.16 -20.96
C GLU A 41 20.18 5.91 -22.01
N ASP A 42 20.71 7.00 -22.54
CA ASP A 42 20.05 7.83 -23.55
C ASP A 42 18.61 8.26 -23.20
N GLY A 43 18.33 8.47 -21.90
CA GLY A 43 17.03 8.87 -21.40
C GLY A 43 15.99 7.72 -21.28
N GLU A 44 16.42 6.48 -21.50
CA GLU A 44 15.59 5.29 -21.35
C GLU A 44 16.07 4.41 -20.19
N ILE A 45 15.13 3.84 -19.43
CA ILE A 45 15.46 2.85 -18.40
C ILE A 45 15.77 1.52 -19.09
N LYS A 46 16.99 1.02 -18.89
CA LYS A 46 17.50 -0.22 -19.48
C LYS A 46 17.60 -1.37 -18.48
N GLY A 47 17.48 -1.09 -17.17
CA GLY A 47 17.63 -2.09 -16.15
C GLY A 47 17.66 -1.53 -14.74
N VAL A 48 18.11 -2.35 -13.82
CA VAL A 48 18.24 -2.02 -12.39
C VAL A 48 19.57 -2.51 -11.83
N LYS A 49 20.07 -1.81 -10.80
CA LYS A 49 21.22 -2.25 -9.99
C LYS A 49 20.70 -2.86 -8.71
N THR A 50 21.15 -4.04 -8.38
CA THR A 50 20.68 -4.81 -7.23
C THR A 50 21.80 -5.17 -6.28
N THR A 51 21.45 -5.39 -5.02
CA THR A 51 22.33 -5.94 -3.99
C THR A 51 21.59 -6.99 -3.16
N PRO A 52 22.30 -8.01 -2.64
CA PRO A 52 21.71 -8.95 -1.69
C PRO A 52 21.26 -8.25 -0.40
N SER A 53 20.13 -8.65 0.14
CA SER A 53 19.56 -8.14 1.40
C SER A 53 20.17 -8.78 2.65
N ASN A 54 21.44 -9.21 2.64
CA ASN A 54 22.06 -9.90 3.77
C ASN A 54 22.26 -8.95 4.96
N ASN A 55 21.39 -9.07 5.97
CA ASN A 55 21.45 -8.32 7.22
C ASN A 55 22.58 -8.77 8.18
N ASN A 56 23.43 -9.74 7.84
CA ASN A 56 24.34 -10.41 8.79
C ASN A 56 25.84 -10.22 8.52
N SER A 57 26.27 -9.39 7.58
CA SER A 57 27.70 -9.16 7.39
C SER A 57 28.08 -7.70 7.69
N SER A 58 28.92 -7.54 8.72
CA SER A 58 29.64 -6.31 9.04
C SER A 58 30.68 -5.90 7.97
N GLU A 59 30.77 -6.63 6.89
CA GLU A 59 31.59 -6.33 5.73
C GLU A 59 30.69 -6.03 4.54
N LYS A 60 30.62 -4.77 4.20
CA LYS A 60 29.97 -4.26 2.99
C LYS A 60 30.80 -4.54 1.75
N SER A 61 30.91 -5.79 1.31
CA SER A 61 31.16 -6.04 -0.10
C SER A 61 29.78 -5.93 -0.80
N LYS A 62 29.45 -4.75 -1.30
CA LYS A 62 28.28 -4.57 -2.16
C LYS A 62 28.65 -5.18 -3.52
N ASP A 63 28.42 -6.46 -3.70
CA ASP A 63 28.40 -7.05 -5.02
C ASP A 63 27.16 -6.50 -5.74
N ILE A 64 27.32 -5.39 -6.43
CA ILE A 64 26.27 -4.78 -7.25
C ILE A 64 26.12 -5.62 -8.51
N GLU A 65 24.96 -6.20 -8.68
CA GLU A 65 24.58 -6.89 -9.91
C GLU A 65 23.72 -5.96 -10.77
N GLU A 66 24.00 -5.94 -12.08
CA GLU A 66 23.23 -5.18 -13.06
C GLU A 66 22.31 -6.13 -13.83
N ILE A 67 21.01 -5.86 -13.79
CA ILE A 67 19.99 -6.66 -14.47
C ILE A 67 19.38 -5.80 -15.55
N TYR A 68 19.52 -6.22 -16.80
CA TYR A 68 19.01 -5.51 -17.96
C TYR A 68 17.70 -6.12 -18.48
N GLY A 69 16.84 -5.29 -19.08
CA GLY A 69 15.58 -5.71 -19.68
C GLY A 69 15.02 -4.66 -20.62
N ASP A 70 14.22 -5.11 -21.59
CA ASP A 70 13.57 -4.23 -22.57
C ASP A 70 12.53 -3.28 -21.93
N LYS A 71 11.97 -3.70 -20.81
CA LYS A 71 10.99 -2.92 -20.03
C LYS A 71 11.20 -3.16 -18.55
N VAL A 72 11.12 -2.09 -17.77
CA VAL A 72 11.17 -2.12 -16.32
C VAL A 72 9.82 -1.67 -15.75
N VAL A 73 9.21 -2.50 -14.92
CA VAL A 73 7.96 -2.17 -14.21
C VAL A 73 8.27 -1.98 -12.74
N ILE A 74 8.02 -0.80 -12.22
CA ILE A 74 8.25 -0.46 -10.81
C ILE A 74 6.95 -0.62 -10.04
N ALA A 75 6.86 -1.64 -9.18
CA ALA A 75 5.65 -2.01 -8.42
C ALA A 75 5.96 -2.21 -6.93
N ILE A 76 6.63 -1.25 -6.33
CA ILE A 76 7.28 -1.29 -5.02
C ILE A 76 6.34 -1.17 -3.81
N GLY A 77 5.05 -0.91 -4.05
CA GLY A 77 4.08 -0.72 -2.97
C GLY A 77 4.41 0.46 -2.04
N ARG A 78 3.83 0.44 -0.85
CA ARG A 78 3.99 1.53 0.14
C ARG A 78 5.40 1.60 0.74
N LYS A 79 6.02 0.47 0.96
CA LYS A 79 7.35 0.39 1.57
C LYS A 79 8.44 1.03 0.70
N GLY A 80 8.31 0.95 -0.62
CA GLY A 80 9.23 1.55 -1.56
C GLY A 80 8.91 3.00 -1.97
N ALA A 81 7.89 3.64 -1.38
CA ALA A 81 7.44 4.96 -1.82
C ALA A 81 8.54 6.03 -1.72
N ASN A 82 9.27 6.07 -0.60
CA ASN A 82 10.38 7.02 -0.40
C ASN A 82 11.52 6.72 -1.38
N TRP A 83 11.88 5.44 -1.57
CA TRP A 83 12.87 5.05 -2.59
C TRP A 83 12.49 5.56 -3.98
N LEU A 84 11.21 5.49 -4.37
CA LEU A 84 10.78 6.00 -5.68
C LEU A 84 10.92 7.53 -5.77
N VAL A 85 10.63 8.26 -4.71
CA VAL A 85 10.84 9.72 -4.67
C VAL A 85 12.31 10.04 -4.89
N ASP A 86 13.20 9.37 -4.15
CA ASP A 86 14.65 9.56 -4.26
C ASP A 86 15.16 9.23 -5.68
N MET A 87 14.66 8.14 -6.30
CA MET A 87 15.01 7.79 -7.67
C MET A 87 14.54 8.82 -8.69
N CYS A 88 13.30 9.34 -8.51
CA CYS A 88 12.79 10.39 -9.39
C CYS A 88 13.62 11.68 -9.28
N GLU A 89 14.00 12.08 -8.07
CA GLU A 89 14.83 13.25 -7.85
C GLU A 89 16.25 13.05 -8.45
N LYS A 90 16.88 11.91 -8.14
CA LYS A 90 18.23 11.55 -8.60
C LYS A 90 18.34 11.57 -10.13
N HIS A 91 17.37 10.97 -10.80
CA HIS A 91 17.36 10.83 -12.26
C HIS A 91 16.57 11.93 -12.97
N LYS A 92 16.13 12.98 -12.25
CA LYS A 92 15.37 14.12 -12.79
C LYS A 92 14.10 13.70 -13.53
N ILE A 93 13.45 12.65 -13.06
CA ILE A 93 12.17 12.18 -13.60
C ILE A 93 11.08 13.13 -13.11
N GLN A 94 10.30 13.68 -14.03
CA GLN A 94 9.24 14.62 -13.69
C GLN A 94 8.12 13.93 -12.89
N THR A 95 7.77 14.52 -11.75
CA THR A 95 6.70 14.04 -10.87
C THR A 95 5.62 15.10 -10.68
N LYS A 96 4.48 14.67 -10.18
CA LYS A 96 3.39 15.54 -9.73
C LYS A 96 2.97 15.14 -8.34
N ALA A 97 2.61 16.13 -7.52
CA ALA A 97 2.04 15.86 -6.21
C ALA A 97 0.77 14.99 -6.35
N GLY A 98 0.75 13.89 -5.62
CA GLY A 98 -0.38 12.97 -5.57
C GLY A 98 -1.48 13.44 -4.62
N VAL A 99 -2.40 12.54 -4.33
CA VAL A 99 -3.48 12.72 -3.34
C VAL A 99 -3.21 11.77 -2.18
N VAL A 100 -3.38 12.28 -0.95
CA VAL A 100 -3.36 11.46 0.26
C VAL A 100 -4.76 11.40 0.85
N ASP A 101 -5.21 10.19 1.15
CA ASP A 101 -6.45 9.96 1.90
C ASP A 101 -6.12 9.80 3.38
N ILE A 102 -6.69 10.66 4.20
CA ILE A 102 -6.56 10.62 5.66
C ILE A 102 -7.93 10.42 6.27
N GLY A 103 -8.02 9.59 7.29
CA GLY A 103 -9.29 9.34 7.93
C GLY A 103 -9.20 8.42 9.13
N VAL A 104 -10.33 7.87 9.49
CA VAL A 104 -10.47 6.99 10.65
C VAL A 104 -11.05 5.66 10.21
N ARG A 105 -10.71 4.59 10.93
CA ARG A 105 -11.44 3.33 10.83
C ARG A 105 -12.55 3.30 11.87
N TYR A 106 -13.74 3.13 11.40
CA TYR A 106 -14.95 3.13 12.21
C TYR A 106 -15.49 1.71 12.32
N GLU A 107 -15.80 1.28 13.52
CA GLU A 107 -16.36 -0.03 13.82
C GLU A 107 -17.76 0.11 14.45
N LEU A 108 -18.69 -0.69 13.96
CA LEU A 108 -20.08 -0.67 14.42
C LEU A 108 -20.70 -2.07 14.38
N PRO A 109 -21.75 -2.35 15.21
CA PRO A 109 -22.40 -3.65 15.21
C PRO A 109 -22.94 -4.04 13.83
N ASP A 110 -22.77 -5.30 13.44
CA ASP A 110 -23.26 -5.84 12.17
C ASP A 110 -24.73 -5.56 11.91
N LYS A 111 -25.53 -5.54 12.96
CA LYS A 111 -26.98 -5.25 12.88
C LYS A 111 -27.27 -3.87 12.28
N VAL A 112 -26.40 -2.88 12.51
CA VAL A 112 -26.54 -1.53 11.93
C VAL A 112 -26.34 -1.57 10.43
N MET A 113 -25.38 -2.40 9.97
CA MET A 113 -25.02 -2.56 8.57
C MET A 113 -25.76 -3.69 7.86
N GLU A 114 -26.67 -4.39 8.52
CA GLU A 114 -27.32 -5.60 8.02
C GLU A 114 -27.94 -5.40 6.64
N LYS A 115 -28.66 -4.30 6.42
CA LYS A 115 -29.30 -4.01 5.13
C LYS A 115 -28.30 -3.81 4.00
N VAL A 116 -27.12 -3.26 4.28
CA VAL A 116 -26.05 -3.04 3.30
C VAL A 116 -25.31 -4.35 3.04
N ASN A 117 -24.86 -5.01 4.12
CA ASN A 117 -24.08 -6.24 4.08
C ASN A 117 -24.80 -7.40 3.37
N LYS A 118 -26.16 -7.39 3.42
CA LYS A 118 -26.98 -8.40 2.73
C LYS A 118 -26.82 -8.38 1.21
N TYR A 119 -26.62 -7.20 0.64
CA TYR A 119 -26.61 -7.02 -0.81
C TYR A 119 -25.23 -6.78 -1.41
N MET A 120 -24.29 -6.26 -0.61
CA MET A 120 -22.94 -5.95 -1.07
C MET A 120 -21.90 -6.17 0.02
N TYR A 121 -20.77 -6.70 -0.38
CA TYR A 121 -19.64 -6.87 0.53
C TYR A 121 -19.02 -5.52 0.92
N GLU A 122 -18.85 -4.63 -0.03
CA GLU A 122 -18.27 -3.30 0.16
C GLU A 122 -19.18 -2.23 -0.45
N GLY A 123 -19.80 -1.43 0.41
CA GLY A 123 -20.57 -0.25 0.02
C GLY A 123 -19.66 0.97 -0.09
N LYS A 124 -19.74 1.69 -1.22
CA LYS A 124 -19.04 2.97 -1.40
C LYS A 124 -20.00 4.13 -1.25
N PHE A 125 -19.94 4.77 -0.09
CA PHE A 125 -20.68 5.99 0.17
C PHE A 125 -19.76 7.18 -0.05
N ILE A 126 -20.23 8.19 -0.80
CA ILE A 126 -19.49 9.41 -1.10
C ILE A 126 -20.36 10.59 -0.69
N GLY A 127 -19.79 11.49 0.09
CA GLY A 127 -20.45 12.70 0.55
C GLY A 127 -19.54 13.91 0.49
N ARG A 128 -20.15 15.09 0.66
CA ARG A 128 -19.47 16.38 0.79
C ARG A 128 -20.10 17.16 1.94
N PRO A 129 -19.83 16.75 3.21
CA PRO A 129 -20.43 17.40 4.37
C PRO A 129 -19.94 18.85 4.51
N GLY A 130 -20.81 19.74 5.02
CA GLY A 130 -20.41 21.10 5.35
C GLY A 130 -19.51 21.16 6.60
N PRO A 131 -18.83 22.27 6.85
CA PRO A 131 -18.83 23.50 6.05
C PRO A 131 -17.84 23.47 4.88
N PHE A 132 -16.78 22.62 4.89
CA PHE A 132 -15.69 22.68 3.92
C PHE A 132 -16.01 21.99 2.59
N LYS A 133 -17.01 21.09 2.56
CA LYS A 133 -17.44 20.34 1.37
C LYS A 133 -16.34 19.47 0.75
N ASP A 134 -15.36 19.06 1.54
CA ASP A 134 -14.36 18.09 1.10
C ASP A 134 -15.00 16.76 0.75
N LYS A 135 -14.40 16.07 -0.21
CA LYS A 135 -14.87 14.76 -0.60
C LYS A 135 -14.55 13.74 0.48
N VAL A 136 -15.58 13.23 1.14
CA VAL A 136 -15.51 12.14 2.10
C VAL A 136 -16.05 10.87 1.45
N ARG A 137 -15.36 9.76 1.64
CA ARG A 137 -15.78 8.46 1.12
C ARG A 137 -15.52 7.32 2.10
N THR A 138 -16.37 6.30 2.03
CA THR A 138 -16.07 5.03 2.69
C THR A 138 -15.06 4.22 1.87
N PHE A 139 -14.28 3.40 2.54
CA PHE A 139 -13.30 2.53 1.93
C PHE A 139 -13.09 1.27 2.77
N CYS A 140 -12.77 0.14 2.10
CA CYS A 140 -12.40 -1.11 2.74
C CYS A 140 -13.38 -1.52 3.85
N GLN A 141 -14.65 -1.71 3.49
CA GLN A 141 -15.66 -2.24 4.39
C GLN A 141 -15.42 -3.73 4.61
N ASN A 142 -15.46 -4.15 5.87
CA ASN A 142 -15.24 -5.54 6.29
C ASN A 142 -16.44 -6.00 7.13
N PRO A 143 -17.47 -6.61 6.51
CA PRO A 143 -18.60 -7.19 7.23
C PRO A 143 -18.15 -8.32 8.16
N SER A 144 -18.56 -8.27 9.42
CA SER A 144 -18.16 -9.22 10.48
C SER A 144 -16.63 -9.39 10.55
N GLY A 145 -15.90 -8.31 10.25
CA GLY A 145 -14.44 -8.31 10.20
C GLY A 145 -13.79 -7.83 11.48
N PHE A 146 -12.48 -7.67 11.43
CA PHE A 146 -11.66 -7.23 12.56
C PHE A 146 -10.88 -5.97 12.20
N VAL A 147 -10.70 -5.08 13.15
CA VAL A 147 -9.72 -4.01 13.06
C VAL A 147 -8.37 -4.56 13.49
N SER A 148 -7.33 -4.27 12.73
CA SER A 148 -5.97 -4.73 12.96
C SER A 148 -5.01 -3.55 12.93
N ALA A 149 -4.03 -3.54 13.84
CA ALA A 149 -2.91 -2.62 13.78
C ALA A 149 -1.94 -3.04 12.64
N GLU A 150 -1.44 -2.05 11.93
CA GLU A 150 -0.36 -2.19 10.96
C GLU A 150 0.81 -1.31 11.42
N VAL A 151 1.99 -1.91 11.56
CA VAL A 151 3.22 -1.20 11.88
C VAL A 151 3.99 -0.96 10.60
N TYR A 152 4.35 0.28 10.36
CA TYR A 152 5.17 0.73 9.25
C TYR A 152 6.61 0.99 9.70
N ASP A 153 7.48 1.24 8.75
CA ASP A 153 8.83 1.72 9.02
C ASP A 153 8.77 2.98 9.93
N ASN A 154 9.79 3.22 10.73
CA ASN A 154 9.84 4.30 11.73
C ASN A 154 8.87 4.15 12.92
N ASN A 155 8.42 2.91 13.24
CA ASN A 155 7.47 2.61 14.31
C ASN A 155 6.13 3.34 14.18
N LEU A 156 5.75 3.70 12.97
CA LEU A 156 4.45 4.30 12.70
C LEU A 156 3.37 3.23 12.78
N SER A 157 2.40 3.39 13.69
CA SER A 157 1.27 2.48 13.84
C SER A 157 -0.01 3.08 13.26
N LEU A 158 -0.61 2.36 12.34
CA LEU A 158 -1.91 2.69 11.73
C LEU A 158 -2.89 1.53 11.94
N VAL A 159 -4.10 1.69 11.43
CA VAL A 159 -5.12 0.65 11.52
C VAL A 159 -5.63 0.24 10.14
N ASN A 160 -5.93 -1.04 9.99
CA ASN A 160 -6.57 -1.60 8.80
C ASN A 160 -7.73 -2.51 9.20
N GLY A 161 -8.50 -2.99 8.23
CA GLY A 161 -9.55 -3.97 8.42
C GLY A 161 -9.24 -5.28 7.72
N HIS A 162 -9.56 -6.36 8.39
CA HIS A 162 -9.41 -7.71 7.87
C HIS A 162 -10.73 -8.46 7.86
N SER A 163 -10.99 -9.20 6.80
CA SER A 163 -12.05 -10.18 6.71
C SER A 163 -11.46 -11.57 6.60
N TYR A 164 -11.96 -12.47 7.42
CA TYR A 164 -11.62 -13.89 7.38
C TYR A 164 -12.81 -14.69 6.84
N LYS A 165 -12.53 -15.78 6.14
CA LYS A 165 -13.57 -16.68 5.66
C LYS A 165 -14.21 -17.44 6.81
N ASP A 166 -13.39 -18.02 7.66
CA ASP A 166 -13.79 -18.98 8.69
C ASP A 166 -13.87 -18.38 10.10
N ARG A 167 -13.55 -17.09 10.24
CA ARG A 167 -13.61 -16.34 11.50
C ARG A 167 -14.38 -15.05 11.33
N LYS A 168 -15.39 -14.86 12.17
CA LYS A 168 -16.26 -13.67 12.13
C LYS A 168 -16.31 -12.98 13.49
N SER A 169 -16.36 -11.66 13.46
CA SER A 169 -16.75 -10.83 14.60
C SER A 169 -18.26 -10.53 14.56
N THR A 170 -18.72 -9.77 15.53
CA THR A 170 -20.11 -9.25 15.58
C THR A 170 -20.22 -7.83 15.03
N ASN A 171 -19.12 -7.32 14.46
CA ASN A 171 -19.00 -5.94 14.02
C ASN A 171 -18.57 -5.85 12.55
N THR A 172 -19.10 -4.84 11.89
CA THR A 172 -18.57 -4.36 10.58
C THR A 172 -17.66 -3.19 10.84
N ASN A 173 -16.50 -3.17 10.20
CA ASN A 173 -15.63 -1.99 10.19
C ASN A 173 -15.42 -1.45 8.78
N LEU A 174 -15.19 -0.15 8.68
CA LEU A 174 -14.93 0.55 7.43
C LEU A 174 -14.07 1.79 7.68
N ALA A 175 -13.30 2.19 6.69
CA ALA A 175 -12.59 3.45 6.73
C ALA A 175 -13.49 4.58 6.22
N ILE A 176 -13.41 5.74 6.87
CA ILE A 176 -13.99 7.00 6.42
C ILE A 176 -12.82 7.92 6.10
N LEU A 177 -12.64 8.24 4.82
CA LEU A 177 -11.47 8.91 4.29
C LEU A 177 -11.83 10.27 3.70
N VAL A 178 -10.97 11.25 3.92
CA VAL A 178 -10.98 12.56 3.26
C VAL A 178 -9.78 12.63 2.33
N SER A 179 -10.02 13.00 1.07
CA SER A 179 -8.96 13.15 0.07
C SER A 179 -8.33 14.53 0.16
N HIS A 180 -7.04 14.58 0.43
CA HIS A 180 -6.24 15.81 0.47
C HIS A 180 -5.47 15.98 -0.83
N HIS A 181 -5.62 17.13 -1.44
CA HIS A 181 -4.93 17.53 -2.67
C HIS A 181 -3.80 18.50 -2.34
N PHE A 182 -2.71 18.39 -3.07
CA PHE A 182 -1.50 19.15 -2.81
C PHE A 182 -1.11 19.98 -4.02
N THR A 183 -0.67 21.20 -3.75
CA THR A 183 -0.16 22.14 -4.76
C THR A 183 1.01 22.93 -4.17
N TYR A 184 1.91 23.39 -5.02
CA TYR A 184 3.02 24.23 -4.58
C TYR A 184 2.52 25.42 -3.72
N PRO A 185 3.17 25.74 -2.58
CA PRO A 185 4.40 25.15 -2.03
C PRO A 185 4.16 23.90 -1.15
N PHE A 186 2.94 23.42 -1.03
CA PHE A 186 2.56 22.25 -0.25
C PHE A 186 2.39 21.06 -1.18
N ASP A 187 3.49 20.45 -1.60
CA ASP A 187 3.54 19.43 -2.65
C ASP A 187 4.13 18.09 -2.20
N LYS A 188 4.23 17.87 -0.89
CA LYS A 188 4.77 16.66 -0.28
C LYS A 188 3.69 15.82 0.42
N PRO A 189 2.85 15.08 -0.32
CA PRO A 189 1.72 14.34 0.24
C PRO A 189 2.14 13.22 1.19
N ILE A 190 3.23 12.50 0.89
CA ILE A 190 3.73 11.40 1.74
C ILE A 190 4.18 11.95 3.09
N GLU A 191 5.03 12.95 3.10
CA GLU A 191 5.54 13.60 4.32
C GLU A 191 4.39 14.15 5.18
N TYR A 192 3.39 14.76 4.55
CA TYR A 192 2.20 15.23 5.25
C TYR A 192 1.44 14.10 5.95
N GLY A 193 1.19 12.98 5.24
CA GLY A 193 0.51 11.81 5.80
C GLY A 193 1.27 11.19 6.97
N GLU A 194 2.58 11.05 6.84
CA GLU A 194 3.46 10.54 7.89
C GLU A 194 3.46 11.45 9.12
N ASN A 195 3.55 12.77 8.94
CA ASN A 195 3.49 13.74 10.04
C ASN A 195 2.17 13.68 10.81
N VAL A 196 1.04 13.57 10.11
CA VAL A 196 -0.27 13.40 10.76
C VAL A 196 -0.31 12.12 11.57
N ALA A 197 0.15 11.01 11.00
CA ALA A 197 0.16 9.72 11.68
C ALA A 197 1.12 9.71 12.90
N GLN A 198 2.32 10.29 12.78
CA GLN A 198 3.26 10.43 13.90
C GLN A 198 2.67 11.25 15.05
N ASN A 199 1.96 12.35 14.74
CA ASN A 199 1.33 13.16 15.77
C ASN A 199 0.21 12.40 16.49
N LEU A 200 -0.57 11.60 15.77
CA LEU A 200 -1.59 10.72 16.37
C LEU A 200 -0.97 9.60 17.23
N ASN A 201 0.17 9.07 16.83
CA ASN A 201 0.85 8.02 17.61
C ASN A 201 1.52 8.52 18.91
N ARG A 202 1.62 9.83 19.10
CA ARG A 202 2.13 10.45 20.34
C ARG A 202 1.06 10.67 21.41
N LEU A 203 -0.22 10.58 21.02
CA LEU A 203 -1.37 10.73 21.92
C LEU A 203 -1.70 9.40 22.59
#